data_f024164d58d5092cc96717c39bd412ef
#
_entry.id   f024164d58d5092cc96717c39bd412ef
#
_cell.length_a   1.000
_cell.length_b   1.000
_cell.length_c   1.000
_cell.angle_alpha   90.00
_cell.angle_beta   90.00
_cell.angle_gamma   90.00
#
_symmetry.space_group_name_H-M   'P 1'
#
loop_
_entity.id
_entity.type
_entity.pdbx_description
1 polymer ?
#
loop_
_entity_poly.entity_id
_entity_poly.type
_entity_poly.pdbx_seq_one_letter_code
_entity_poly.pdbx_strand_id
1 'polypeptide(L)'
;MPVRDAIVAKLSAKFAPSHLEVIDESHRHQGHSGSRPEGETHFRVRIAASGLVGKSRVAQHRAVMEALDTELKSGVHALAIEVVAG
;
A
#
# COMPACT_ATOMS: atom_id res chain seq x y z
N MET A 1 9.12 -13.90 -1.02
CA MET A 1 8.97 -12.56 -1.65
C MET A 1 8.71 -11.52 -0.56
N PRO A 2 9.46 -10.43 -0.55
CA PRO A 2 9.18 -9.35 0.42
C PRO A 2 7.76 -8.80 0.26
N VAL A 3 7.17 -8.36 1.35
CA VAL A 3 5.81 -7.81 1.35
C VAL A 3 5.71 -6.62 0.40
N ARG A 4 6.72 -5.74 0.40
CA ARG A 4 6.75 -4.60 -0.52
C ARG A 4 6.62 -5.05 -1.97
N ASP A 5 7.34 -6.09 -2.37
CA ASP A 5 7.30 -6.59 -3.75
C ASP A 5 5.93 -7.19 -4.07
N ALA A 6 5.31 -7.85 -3.12
CA ALA A 6 3.96 -8.39 -3.28
C ALA A 6 2.95 -7.25 -3.49
N ILE A 7 3.07 -6.16 -2.72
CA ILE A 7 2.21 -4.99 -2.88
C ILE A 7 2.36 -4.38 -4.27
N VAL A 8 3.60 -4.18 -4.71
CA VAL A 8 3.88 -3.64 -6.04
C VAL A 8 3.27 -4.52 -7.13
N ALA A 9 3.49 -5.82 -7.04
CA ALA A 9 2.98 -6.77 -8.04
C ALA A 9 1.46 -6.75 -8.12
N LYS A 10 0.77 -6.76 -6.98
CA LYS A 10 -0.69 -6.76 -6.95
C LYS A 10 -1.30 -5.47 -7.47
N LEU A 11 -0.76 -4.33 -7.06
CA LEU A 11 -1.28 -3.04 -7.52
C LEU A 11 -0.98 -2.82 -8.99
N SER A 12 0.18 -3.26 -9.46
CA SER A 12 0.52 -3.17 -10.89
C SER A 12 -0.42 -4.01 -11.74
N ALA A 13 -0.72 -5.22 -11.29
CA ALA A 13 -1.61 -6.11 -12.04
C ALA A 13 -3.06 -5.62 -12.03
N LYS A 14 -3.54 -5.06 -10.92
CA LYS A 14 -4.94 -4.66 -10.78
C LYS A 14 -5.23 -3.31 -11.45
N PHE A 15 -4.34 -2.35 -11.30
CA PHE A 15 -4.61 -0.97 -11.71
C PHE A 15 -3.81 -0.50 -12.94
N ALA A 16 -2.75 -1.21 -13.31
CA ALA A 16 -1.83 -0.79 -14.37
C ALA A 16 -1.46 0.70 -14.21
N PRO A 17 -0.93 1.11 -13.05
CA PRO A 17 -0.76 2.52 -12.74
C PRO A 17 0.31 3.19 -13.62
N SER A 18 0.10 4.47 -13.90
CA SER A 18 1.11 5.29 -14.58
C SER A 18 2.24 5.67 -13.62
N HIS A 19 1.96 5.67 -12.32
CA HIS A 19 2.95 5.92 -11.27
C HIS A 19 2.61 5.06 -10.05
N LEU A 20 3.62 4.43 -9.48
CA LEU A 20 3.44 3.63 -8.26
C LEU A 20 4.71 3.69 -7.41
N GLU A 21 4.55 4.14 -6.18
CA GLU A 21 5.61 4.09 -5.17
C GLU A 21 5.09 3.31 -3.96
N VAL A 22 5.89 2.38 -3.48
CA VAL A 22 5.59 1.67 -2.24
C VAL A 22 6.80 1.84 -1.32
N ILE A 23 6.60 2.49 -0.20
CA ILE A 23 7.65 2.85 0.74
C ILE A 23 7.43 2.10 2.04
N ASP A 24 8.45 1.38 2.49
CA ASP A 24 8.43 0.73 3.78
C ASP A 24 8.83 1.77 4.84
N GLU A 25 7.86 2.14 5.68
CA GLU A 25 8.07 3.11 6.75
C GLU A 25 8.22 2.44 8.12
N SER A 26 8.38 1.13 8.16
CA SER A 26 8.44 0.38 9.41
C SER A 26 9.56 0.87 10.34
N HIS A 27 10.68 1.30 9.76
CA HIS A 27 11.82 1.79 10.54
C HIS A 27 11.49 3.05 11.36
N ARG A 28 10.49 3.83 10.95
CA ARG A 28 10.04 5.02 11.69
C ARG A 28 9.28 4.64 12.95
N HIS A 29 8.85 3.41 13.05
CA HIS A 29 8.01 2.91 14.13
C HIS A 29 8.72 1.87 14.99
N GLN A 30 10.01 1.64 14.78
CA GLN A 30 10.78 0.70 15.59
C GLN A 30 10.73 1.09 17.05
N GLY A 31 10.51 0.10 17.91
CA GLY A 31 10.35 0.34 19.33
C GLY A 31 8.93 0.68 19.76
N HIS A 32 8.02 0.91 18.84
CA HIS A 32 6.62 1.14 19.14
C HIS A 32 5.84 -0.17 19.09
N SER A 33 4.71 -0.19 19.81
CA SER A 33 3.80 -1.33 19.79
C SER A 33 3.35 -1.63 18.36
N GLY A 34 3.40 -2.89 17.96
CA GLY A 34 3.05 -3.31 16.61
C GLY A 34 4.20 -3.34 15.62
N SER A 35 5.33 -2.77 15.99
CA SER A 35 6.53 -2.81 15.17
C SER A 35 7.24 -4.15 15.31
N ARG A 36 7.89 -4.60 14.24
CA ARG A 36 8.68 -5.82 14.23
C ARG A 36 10.13 -5.49 13.85
N PRO A 37 11.13 -6.24 14.41
CA PRO A 37 12.54 -5.98 14.07
C PRO A 37 12.84 -6.08 12.58
N GLU A 38 12.19 -7.00 11.87
CA GLU A 38 12.40 -7.21 10.44
C GLU A 38 11.71 -6.15 9.56
N GLY A 39 10.88 -5.26 10.13
CA GLY A 39 10.14 -4.26 9.37
C GLY A 39 8.94 -4.83 8.62
N GLU A 40 8.55 -4.18 7.54
CA GLU A 40 7.43 -4.59 6.67
C GLU A 40 6.07 -4.60 7.36
N THR A 41 5.89 -3.71 8.35
CA THR A 41 4.64 -3.57 9.09
C THR A 41 3.88 -2.29 8.75
N HIS A 42 4.58 -1.27 8.24
CA HIS A 42 4.00 0.03 7.92
C HIS A 42 4.46 0.45 6.54
N PHE A 43 3.50 0.70 5.66
CA PHE A 43 3.79 1.07 4.27
C PHE A 43 3.06 2.33 3.87
N ARG A 44 3.66 3.08 2.95
CA ARG A 44 3.01 4.18 2.25
C ARG A 44 2.95 3.85 0.78
N VAL A 45 1.77 3.99 0.19
CA VAL A 45 1.54 3.76 -1.23
C VAL A 45 1.15 5.08 -1.89
N ARG A 46 1.86 5.44 -2.94
CA ARG A 46 1.50 6.56 -3.83
C ARG A 46 1.19 5.97 -5.19
N ILE A 47 -0.02 6.17 -5.66
CA ILE A 47 -0.49 5.54 -6.89
C ILE A 47 -1.26 6.52 -7.77
N ALA A 48 -0.97 6.48 -9.07
CA ALA A 48 -1.72 7.19 -10.10
C ALA A 48 -2.20 6.17 -11.12
N ALA A 49 -3.51 6.01 -11.23
CA ALA A 49 -4.10 5.01 -12.12
C ALA A 49 -5.44 5.51 -12.64
N SER A 50 -5.71 5.25 -13.94
CA SER A 50 -6.96 5.67 -14.55
C SER A 50 -8.19 5.04 -13.88
N GLY A 51 -8.05 3.83 -13.35
CA GLY A 51 -9.14 3.15 -12.65
C GLY A 51 -9.54 3.80 -11.33
N LEU A 52 -8.73 4.72 -10.81
CA LEU A 52 -9.02 5.45 -9.58
C LEU A 52 -9.53 6.86 -9.82
N VAL A 53 -9.43 7.35 -11.03
CA VAL A 53 -9.87 8.71 -11.39
C VAL A 53 -11.38 8.81 -11.28
N GLY A 54 -11.85 9.90 -10.67
CA GLY A 54 -13.29 10.14 -10.53
C GLY A 54 -13.95 9.46 -9.34
N LYS A 55 -13.21 8.61 -8.62
CA LYS A 55 -13.74 7.98 -7.41
C LYS A 55 -13.55 8.90 -6.19
N SER A 56 -14.42 8.77 -5.20
CA SER A 56 -14.23 9.45 -3.92
C SER A 56 -12.98 8.91 -3.24
N ARG A 57 -12.44 9.69 -2.29
CA ARG A 57 -11.27 9.25 -1.52
C ARG A 57 -11.53 7.92 -0.83
N VAL A 58 -12.72 7.76 -0.24
CA VAL A 58 -13.09 6.51 0.43
C VAL A 58 -13.09 5.34 -0.56
N ALA A 59 -13.67 5.54 -1.75
CA ALA A 59 -13.73 4.48 -2.75
C ALA A 59 -12.34 4.12 -3.27
N GLN A 60 -11.46 5.11 -3.47
CA GLN A 60 -10.08 4.89 -3.89
C GLN A 60 -9.31 4.07 -2.86
N HIS A 61 -9.39 4.45 -1.58
CA HIS A 61 -8.72 3.73 -0.51
C HIS A 61 -9.26 2.30 -0.38
N ARG A 62 -10.57 2.14 -0.48
CA ARG A 62 -11.18 0.81 -0.39
C ARG A 62 -10.71 -0.10 -1.51
N ALA A 63 -10.62 0.41 -2.73
CA ALA A 63 -10.16 -0.37 -3.87
C ALA A 63 -8.72 -0.86 -3.68
N VAL A 64 -7.84 0.00 -3.18
CA VAL A 64 -6.45 -0.37 -2.91
C VAL A 64 -6.37 -1.39 -1.76
N MET A 65 -7.13 -1.17 -0.69
CA MET A 65 -7.13 -2.08 0.46
C MET A 65 -7.66 -3.45 0.10
N GLU A 66 -8.68 -3.53 -0.74
CA GLU A 66 -9.20 -4.82 -1.21
C GLU A 66 -8.15 -5.59 -2.01
N ALA A 67 -7.38 -4.88 -2.84
CA ALA A 67 -6.29 -5.50 -3.60
C ALA A 67 -5.21 -6.08 -2.70
N LEU A 68 -5.02 -5.50 -1.52
CA LEU A 68 -3.97 -5.87 -0.56
C LEU A 68 -4.50 -6.64 0.65
N ASP A 69 -5.71 -7.20 0.55
CA ASP A 69 -6.37 -7.88 1.67
C ASP A 69 -5.48 -8.94 2.33
N THR A 70 -4.80 -9.77 1.55
CA THR A 70 -3.94 -10.81 2.07
C THR A 70 -2.78 -10.23 2.89
N GLU A 71 -2.15 -9.19 2.39
CA GLU A 71 -1.04 -8.53 3.08
C GLU A 71 -1.48 -7.88 4.38
N LEU A 72 -2.65 -7.24 4.37
CA LEU A 72 -3.19 -6.60 5.56
C LEU A 72 -3.51 -7.62 6.66
N LYS A 73 -3.94 -8.81 6.27
CA LYS A 73 -4.23 -9.89 7.23
C LYS A 73 -2.98 -10.59 7.73
N SER A 74 -1.89 -10.56 6.97
CA SER A 74 -0.70 -11.35 7.28
C SER A 74 0.38 -10.60 8.06
N GLY A 75 0.19 -9.33 8.37
CA GLY A 75 1.15 -8.63 9.23
C GLY A 75 1.38 -7.16 8.97
N VAL A 76 0.77 -6.60 7.93
CA VAL A 76 0.85 -5.14 7.72
C VAL A 76 -0.09 -4.46 8.70
N HIS A 77 0.47 -3.67 9.63
CA HIS A 77 -0.31 -3.00 10.66
C HIS A 77 -0.94 -1.70 10.18
N ALA A 78 -0.26 -0.98 9.29
CA ALA A 78 -0.74 0.29 8.82
C ALA A 78 -0.38 0.48 7.35
N LEU A 79 -1.29 1.08 6.61
CA LEU A 79 -1.12 1.35 5.19
C LEU A 79 -1.63 2.76 4.91
N ALA A 80 -0.71 3.67 4.59
CA ALA A 80 -1.05 5.01 4.16
C ALA A 80 -1.19 5.01 2.64
N ILE A 81 -2.29 5.51 2.13
CA ILE A 81 -2.59 5.50 0.70
C ILE A 81 -2.75 6.93 0.20
N GLU A 82 -1.95 7.30 -0.81
CA GLU A 82 -2.07 8.58 -1.49
C GLU A 82 -2.35 8.32 -2.97
N VAL A 83 -3.49 8.79 -3.45
CA VAL A 83 -3.81 8.73 -4.87
C VAL A 83 -3.39 10.06 -5.47
N VAL A 84 -2.47 10.01 -6.42
CA VAL A 84 -1.88 11.21 -7.02
C VAL A 84 -2.29 11.32 -8.48
N ALA A 85 -2.20 12.53 -9.03
CA ALA A 85 -2.43 12.75 -10.44
C ALA A 85 -1.24 12.22 -11.24
N GLY A 86 -1.54 11.46 -12.27
CA GLY A 86 -0.49 10.86 -13.10
C GLY A 86 -0.55 11.29 -14.53
#